data_50daf7b26d3c52f2683be6e45979438b
#
_entry.id   50daf7b26d3c52f2683be6e45979438b
#
_cell.length_a   1.000
_cell.length_b   1.000
_cell.length_c   1.000
_cell.angle_alpha   90.00
_cell.angle_beta   90.00
_cell.angle_gamma   90.00
#
_symmetry.space_group_name_H-M   'P 1'
#
loop_
_entity.id
_entity.type
_entity.pdbx_description
1 polymer ?
#
loop_
_entity_poly.entity_id
_entity_poly.type
_entity_poly.pdbx_seq_one_letter_code
_entity_poly.pdbx_strand_id
1 'polypeptide(L)'
;MSARNSDASDATLTHADASGAARMVDVGAKPATERRASAAGAIRMQPATLELIRANQLAKGDVLGVARIAGIMAAKRTSELVPLCHPIALTHVDVELVLDDALPGVRVTTSAATVAGTGVEMEAIVAATIALVTIYDMAKSADRAMVMEDVRVTAKSGGRSGDFVAPT
;
A
#
# COMPACT_ATOMS: atom_id res chain seq x y z
N MET A 1 28.65 36.96 1.27
CA MET A 1 27.25 37.15 0.84
C MET A 1 26.76 35.79 0.34
N SER A 2 26.04 35.08 1.19
CA SER A 2 25.53 33.72 0.90
C SER A 2 24.04 33.84 0.58
N ALA A 3 23.65 33.53 -0.63
CA ALA A 3 22.26 33.48 -1.05
C ALA A 3 21.60 32.27 -0.41
N ARG A 4 20.63 32.49 0.48
CA ARG A 4 19.73 31.46 0.97
C ARG A 4 18.73 31.12 -0.12
N ASN A 5 18.78 29.89 -0.57
CA ASN A 5 17.77 29.30 -1.43
C ASN A 5 16.46 29.16 -0.64
N SER A 6 15.49 30.01 -0.93
CA SER A 6 14.12 30.00 -0.37
C SER A 6 13.19 29.35 -1.39
N ASP A 7 13.23 28.02 -1.50
CA ASP A 7 12.17 27.24 -2.16
C ASP A 7 11.68 26.14 -1.20
N ALA A 8 11.12 26.60 -0.06
CA ALA A 8 10.15 25.79 0.67
C ALA A 8 8.80 26.14 0.04
N SER A 9 8.33 25.32 -0.91
CA SER A 9 6.96 25.36 -1.41
C SER A 9 6.02 25.30 -0.19
N ASP A 10 5.11 26.24 -0.12
CA ASP A 10 4.06 26.36 0.89
C ASP A 10 3.11 25.15 0.78
N ALA A 11 3.55 24.01 1.35
CA ALA A 11 2.77 22.78 1.42
C ALA A 11 1.69 22.98 2.46
N THR A 12 0.57 23.60 2.07
CA THR A 12 -0.61 23.78 2.92
C THR A 12 -1.08 22.39 3.39
N LEU A 13 -0.93 22.12 4.68
CA LEU A 13 -1.42 20.88 5.30
C LEU A 13 -2.95 20.82 5.18
N THR A 14 -3.45 20.01 4.27
CA THR A 14 -4.90 19.93 3.97
C THR A 14 -5.70 19.15 5.01
N HIS A 15 -5.03 18.45 5.93
CA HIS A 15 -5.64 17.61 6.98
C HIS A 15 -5.58 18.23 8.38
N ALA A 16 -5.29 19.53 8.51
CA ALA A 16 -5.35 20.26 9.77
C ALA A 16 -6.24 21.49 9.62
N ASP A 17 -6.98 21.84 10.67
CA ASP A 17 -7.69 23.10 10.77
C ASP A 17 -6.76 24.23 11.24
N ALA A 18 -7.31 25.44 11.40
CA ALA A 18 -6.56 26.62 11.85
C ALA A 18 -5.98 26.48 13.27
N SER A 19 -6.48 25.53 14.08
CA SER A 19 -5.95 25.20 15.41
C SER A 19 -4.91 24.09 15.40
N GLY A 20 -4.64 23.45 14.22
CA GLY A 20 -3.76 22.31 14.08
C GLY A 20 -4.44 20.97 14.37
N ALA A 21 -5.75 20.94 14.64
CA ALA A 21 -6.47 19.70 14.88
C ALA A 21 -6.67 18.91 13.57
N ALA A 22 -6.48 17.60 13.65
CA ALA A 22 -6.65 16.69 12.52
C ALA A 22 -8.12 16.66 12.08
N ARG A 23 -8.36 16.77 10.75
CA ARG A 23 -9.70 16.68 10.16
C ARG A 23 -9.67 15.95 8.81
N MET A 24 -10.74 15.26 8.51
CA MET A 24 -10.95 14.67 7.19
C MET A 24 -11.27 15.80 6.19
N VAL A 25 -10.65 15.76 5.01
CA VAL A 25 -10.89 16.77 3.95
C VAL A 25 -12.28 16.58 3.36
N ASP A 26 -13.04 17.68 3.22
CA ASP A 26 -14.32 17.63 2.50
C ASP A 26 -14.09 17.44 0.99
N VAL A 27 -14.67 16.39 0.45
CA VAL A 27 -14.61 16.04 -0.98
C VAL A 27 -16.00 16.12 -1.66
N GLY A 28 -17.05 16.55 -0.94
CA GLY A 28 -18.42 16.54 -1.44
C GLY A 28 -18.63 17.40 -2.69
N ALA A 29 -17.90 18.51 -2.82
CA ALA A 29 -17.97 19.39 -3.99
C ALA A 29 -17.02 18.98 -5.14
N LYS A 30 -16.18 17.93 -4.96
CA LYS A 30 -15.26 17.49 -6.00
C LYS A 30 -15.94 16.55 -6.98
N PRO A 31 -15.76 16.75 -8.31
CA PRO A 31 -16.31 15.84 -9.29
C PRO A 31 -15.74 14.43 -9.12
N ALA A 32 -16.59 13.42 -9.27
CA ALA A 32 -16.15 12.05 -9.33
C ALA A 32 -15.39 11.81 -10.65
N THR A 33 -14.15 11.39 -10.55
CA THR A 33 -13.29 11.04 -11.71
C THR A 33 -12.63 9.70 -11.46
N GLU A 34 -12.21 9.04 -12.53
CA GLU A 34 -11.44 7.81 -12.39
C GLU A 34 -10.13 8.08 -11.65
N ARG A 35 -9.83 7.22 -10.69
CA ARG A 35 -8.62 7.24 -9.87
C ARG A 35 -7.98 5.87 -9.87
N ARG A 36 -6.70 5.82 -10.05
CA ARG A 36 -5.89 4.61 -9.94
C ARG A 36 -4.69 4.88 -9.07
N ALA A 37 -4.28 3.89 -8.29
CA ALA A 37 -3.01 3.91 -7.59
C ALA A 37 -2.40 2.51 -7.56
N SER A 38 -1.08 2.45 -7.50
CA SER A 38 -0.32 1.23 -7.29
C SER A 38 0.64 1.43 -6.12
N ALA A 39 0.87 0.34 -5.40
CA ALA A 39 1.86 0.29 -4.34
C ALA A 39 2.69 -0.99 -4.47
N ALA A 40 3.86 -0.98 -3.87
CA ALA A 40 4.72 -2.15 -3.80
C ALA A 40 5.33 -2.28 -2.41
N GLY A 41 5.89 -3.44 -2.15
CA GLY A 41 6.68 -3.75 -0.97
C GLY A 41 7.31 -5.13 -1.11
N ALA A 42 8.13 -5.50 -0.16
CA ALA A 42 8.74 -6.82 -0.14
C ALA A 42 8.84 -7.36 1.29
N ILE A 43 8.94 -8.66 1.42
CA ILE A 43 9.32 -9.33 2.66
C ILE A 43 10.50 -10.24 2.37
N ARG A 44 11.64 -9.92 3.01
CA ARG A 44 12.87 -10.70 2.92
C ARG A 44 12.90 -11.74 4.03
N MET A 45 13.38 -12.93 3.69
CA MET A 45 13.41 -14.09 4.57
C MET A 45 14.65 -14.96 4.33
N GLN A 46 14.83 -16.00 5.11
CA GLN A 46 15.86 -16.99 4.84
C GLN A 46 15.52 -17.78 3.58
N PRO A 47 16.52 -18.19 2.75
CA PRO A 47 16.26 -19.00 1.56
C PRO A 47 15.48 -20.28 1.85
N ALA A 48 15.74 -20.93 2.97
CA ALA A 48 15.00 -22.13 3.38
C ALA A 48 13.50 -21.84 3.62
N THR A 49 13.15 -20.67 4.15
CA THR A 49 11.75 -20.25 4.33
C THR A 49 11.06 -19.99 3.00
N LEU A 50 11.77 -19.35 2.06
CA LEU A 50 11.27 -19.14 0.70
C LEU A 50 10.94 -20.47 0.01
N GLU A 51 11.82 -21.49 0.15
CA GLU A 51 11.57 -22.81 -0.41
C GLU A 51 10.35 -23.52 0.22
N LEU A 52 10.12 -23.37 1.53
CA LEU A 52 8.92 -23.87 2.18
C LEU A 52 7.64 -23.23 1.63
N ILE A 53 7.67 -21.93 1.35
CA ILE A 53 6.55 -21.21 0.70
C ILE A 53 6.36 -21.72 -0.72
N ARG A 54 7.43 -21.82 -1.50
CA ARG A 54 7.41 -22.32 -2.89
C ARG A 54 6.83 -23.73 -2.99
N ALA A 55 7.21 -24.59 -2.08
CA ALA A 55 6.75 -25.99 -2.04
C ALA A 55 5.37 -26.15 -1.37
N ASN A 56 4.75 -25.06 -0.87
CA ASN A 56 3.51 -25.08 -0.09
C ASN A 56 3.58 -26.05 1.10
N GLN A 57 4.72 -26.08 1.81
CA GLN A 57 5.00 -27.00 2.92
C GLN A 57 4.89 -26.34 4.31
N LEU A 58 4.41 -25.11 4.40
CA LEU A 58 4.14 -24.47 5.69
C LEU A 58 2.86 -25.03 6.32
N ALA A 59 2.88 -25.17 7.64
CA ALA A 59 1.77 -25.77 8.39
C ALA A 59 0.43 -25.04 8.23
N LYS A 60 0.46 -23.74 7.88
CA LYS A 60 -0.74 -22.91 7.65
C LYS A 60 -1.26 -22.96 6.21
N GLY A 61 -0.62 -23.75 5.32
CA GLY A 61 -1.06 -23.95 3.93
C GLY A 61 -0.62 -22.84 2.97
N ASP A 62 -1.45 -22.54 1.97
CA ASP A 62 -1.15 -21.61 0.86
C ASP A 62 -0.95 -20.15 1.33
N VAL A 63 0.32 -19.81 1.56
CA VAL A 63 0.72 -18.48 2.04
C VAL A 63 0.36 -17.39 1.04
N LEU A 64 0.65 -17.60 -0.24
CA LEU A 64 0.44 -16.57 -1.26
C LEU A 64 -1.05 -16.34 -1.55
N GLY A 65 -1.83 -17.40 -1.61
CA GLY A 65 -3.28 -17.32 -1.79
C GLY A 65 -3.96 -16.58 -0.63
N VAL A 66 -3.61 -16.92 0.62
CA VAL A 66 -4.16 -16.26 1.81
C VAL A 66 -3.72 -14.79 1.88
N ALA A 67 -2.45 -14.49 1.60
CA ALA A 67 -1.94 -13.11 1.58
C ALA A 67 -2.63 -12.25 0.52
N ARG A 68 -2.89 -12.79 -0.67
CA ARG A 68 -3.65 -12.11 -1.74
C ARG A 68 -5.05 -11.73 -1.26
N ILE A 69 -5.78 -12.69 -0.70
CA ILE A 69 -7.15 -12.45 -0.19
C ILE A 69 -7.12 -11.40 0.92
N ALA A 70 -6.17 -11.51 1.85
CA ALA A 70 -6.03 -10.56 2.97
C ALA A 70 -5.76 -9.13 2.47
N GLY A 71 -4.89 -8.96 1.47
CA GLY A 71 -4.63 -7.66 0.85
C GLY A 71 -5.86 -7.06 0.19
N ILE A 72 -6.62 -7.85 -0.58
CA ILE A 72 -7.87 -7.41 -1.21
C ILE A 72 -8.91 -7.00 -0.15
N MET A 73 -9.04 -7.78 0.92
CA MET A 73 -9.96 -7.46 2.02
C MET A 73 -9.55 -6.19 2.76
N ALA A 74 -8.24 -5.97 2.95
CA ALA A 74 -7.71 -4.80 3.63
C ALA A 74 -7.94 -3.52 2.81
N ALA A 75 -7.74 -3.55 1.49
CA ALA A 75 -8.09 -2.43 0.62
C ALA A 75 -9.55 -1.99 0.79
N LYS A 76 -10.49 -2.93 0.88
CA LYS A 76 -11.93 -2.65 1.07
C LYS A 76 -12.28 -2.09 2.46
N ARG A 77 -11.35 -2.15 3.41
CA ARG A 77 -11.52 -1.70 4.80
C ARG A 77 -10.57 -0.58 5.18
N THR A 78 -9.95 0.08 4.21
CA THR A 78 -8.94 1.12 4.46
C THR A 78 -9.46 2.22 5.38
N SER A 79 -10.69 2.68 5.21
CA SER A 79 -11.29 3.71 6.06
C SER A 79 -11.53 3.26 7.52
N GLU A 80 -11.59 1.97 7.78
CA GLU A 80 -11.66 1.42 9.15
C GLU A 80 -10.29 1.35 9.82
N LEU A 81 -9.21 1.34 9.04
CA LEU A 81 -7.82 1.21 9.50
C LEU A 81 -7.08 2.55 9.56
N VAL A 82 -7.43 3.49 8.68
CA VAL A 82 -6.78 4.79 8.55
C VAL A 82 -7.80 5.89 8.87
N PRO A 83 -7.69 6.56 10.02
CA PRO A 83 -8.76 7.39 10.60
C PRO A 83 -9.31 8.50 9.72
N LEU A 84 -8.48 9.13 8.87
CA LEU A 84 -8.88 10.24 8.03
C LEU A 84 -9.15 9.85 6.57
N CYS A 85 -9.16 8.56 6.25
CA CYS A 85 -9.52 8.08 4.92
C CYS A 85 -11.04 8.07 4.73
N HIS A 86 -11.47 8.46 3.53
CA HIS A 86 -12.88 8.39 3.14
C HIS A 86 -13.29 6.93 2.88
N PRO A 87 -14.51 6.52 3.26
CA PRO A 87 -15.07 5.27 2.78
C PRO A 87 -15.43 5.41 1.29
N ILE A 88 -14.74 4.65 0.44
CA ILE A 88 -14.94 4.70 -1.01
C ILE A 88 -15.26 3.33 -1.58
N ALA A 89 -16.08 3.31 -2.62
CA ALA A 89 -16.39 2.08 -3.36
C ALA A 89 -15.27 1.81 -4.36
N LEU A 90 -14.56 0.70 -4.20
CA LEU A 90 -13.51 0.28 -5.14
C LEU A 90 -14.15 -0.43 -6.34
N THR A 91 -13.73 -0.05 -7.54
CA THR A 91 -14.10 -0.70 -8.80
C THR A 91 -13.13 -1.82 -9.17
N HIS A 92 -11.89 -1.75 -8.65
CA HIS A 92 -10.86 -2.74 -8.89
C HIS A 92 -9.88 -2.79 -7.72
N VAL A 93 -9.44 -4.01 -7.37
CA VAL A 93 -8.28 -4.27 -6.50
C VAL A 93 -7.55 -5.49 -7.05
N ASP A 94 -6.26 -5.37 -7.23
CA ASP A 94 -5.38 -6.49 -7.53
C ASP A 94 -4.21 -6.57 -6.56
N VAL A 95 -3.76 -7.79 -6.27
CA VAL A 95 -2.61 -8.08 -5.40
C VAL A 95 -1.80 -9.19 -6.07
N GLU A 96 -0.67 -8.82 -6.61
CA GLU A 96 0.31 -9.71 -7.20
C GLU A 96 1.41 -10.03 -6.19
N LEU A 97 1.79 -11.31 -6.11
CA LEU A 97 2.83 -11.82 -5.21
C LEU A 97 3.80 -12.68 -6.03
N VAL A 98 5.07 -12.31 -6.02
CA VAL A 98 6.13 -12.98 -6.78
C VAL A 98 7.25 -13.40 -5.84
N LEU A 99 7.61 -14.71 -5.91
CA LEU A 99 8.79 -15.23 -5.22
C LEU A 99 10.06 -14.68 -5.91
N ASP A 100 10.98 -14.15 -5.13
CA ASP A 100 12.21 -13.54 -5.63
C ASP A 100 13.42 -14.17 -4.93
N ASP A 101 14.19 -14.96 -5.69
CA ASP A 101 15.39 -15.63 -5.18
C ASP A 101 16.56 -14.66 -4.96
N ALA A 102 16.59 -13.54 -5.71
CA ALA A 102 17.65 -12.53 -5.55
C ALA A 102 17.48 -11.70 -4.26
N LEU A 103 16.21 -11.56 -3.79
CA LEU A 103 15.93 -10.86 -2.53
C LEU A 103 16.19 -11.70 -1.27
N PRO A 104 16.30 -12.96 -1.21
CA PRO A 104 15.37 -14.06 -1.08
C PRO A 104 14.09 -13.66 -0.31
N GLY A 105 12.95 -13.76 -0.97
CA GLY A 105 11.70 -13.29 -0.37
C GLY A 105 10.51 -13.25 -1.29
N VAL A 106 9.51 -12.44 -0.92
CA VAL A 106 8.31 -12.23 -1.74
C VAL A 106 8.16 -10.74 -2.03
N ARG A 107 8.04 -10.39 -3.31
CA ARG A 107 7.61 -9.06 -3.75
C ARG A 107 6.11 -9.00 -3.87
N VAL A 108 5.56 -7.89 -3.42
CA VAL A 108 4.13 -7.60 -3.51
C VAL A 108 3.96 -6.35 -4.37
N THR A 109 3.07 -6.43 -5.35
CA THR A 109 2.59 -5.28 -6.11
C THR A 109 1.08 -5.24 -6.01
N THR A 110 0.52 -4.06 -5.75
CA THR A 110 -0.92 -3.88 -5.63
C THR A 110 -1.40 -2.76 -6.51
N SER A 111 -2.65 -2.86 -6.94
CA SER A 111 -3.34 -1.77 -7.61
C SER A 111 -4.77 -1.64 -7.10
N ALA A 112 -5.25 -0.41 -7.04
CA ALA A 112 -6.63 -0.09 -6.69
C ALA A 112 -7.19 0.95 -7.67
N ALA A 113 -8.50 0.89 -7.93
CA ALA A 113 -9.20 1.88 -8.74
C ALA A 113 -10.58 2.20 -8.17
N THR A 114 -11.04 3.43 -8.42
CA THR A 114 -12.37 3.92 -8.08
C THR A 114 -12.81 5.02 -9.04
N VAL A 115 -14.08 5.40 -8.97
CA VAL A 115 -14.62 6.64 -9.54
C VAL A 115 -15.13 7.49 -8.37
N ALA A 116 -14.33 8.44 -7.90
CA ALA A 116 -14.62 9.21 -6.69
C ALA A 116 -13.99 10.62 -6.71
N GLY A 117 -14.33 11.44 -5.72
CA GLY A 117 -13.76 12.77 -5.48
C GLY A 117 -12.39 12.75 -4.78
N THR A 118 -11.88 11.55 -4.40
CA THR A 118 -10.59 11.37 -3.71
C THR A 118 -9.77 10.25 -4.37
N GLY A 119 -8.49 10.19 -4.04
CA GLY A 119 -7.57 9.16 -4.55
C GLY A 119 -7.72 7.81 -3.83
N VAL A 120 -7.00 6.79 -4.32
CA VAL A 120 -7.00 5.40 -3.82
C VAL A 120 -5.60 4.95 -3.41
N GLU A 121 -4.72 5.87 -3.13
CA GLU A 121 -3.33 5.58 -2.74
C GLU A 121 -3.27 4.77 -1.45
N MET A 122 -4.15 5.09 -0.50
CA MET A 122 -4.18 4.40 0.79
C MET A 122 -4.73 2.98 0.66
N GLU A 123 -5.69 2.75 -0.20
CA GLU A 123 -6.22 1.41 -0.50
C GLU A 123 -5.14 0.51 -1.10
N ALA A 124 -4.33 1.04 -2.03
CA ALA A 124 -3.24 0.30 -2.63
C ALA A 124 -2.14 -0.05 -1.60
N ILE A 125 -1.68 0.93 -0.78
CA ILE A 125 -0.60 0.69 0.18
C ILE A 125 -1.06 -0.18 1.37
N VAL A 126 -2.30 -0.06 1.82
CA VAL A 126 -2.88 -0.92 2.86
C VAL A 126 -3.00 -2.35 2.37
N ALA A 127 -3.40 -2.56 1.11
CA ALA A 127 -3.41 -3.89 0.50
C ALA A 127 -2.01 -4.54 0.51
N ALA A 128 -0.97 -3.82 0.08
CA ALA A 128 0.41 -4.31 0.08
C ALA A 128 0.88 -4.63 1.50
N THR A 129 0.64 -3.73 2.45
CA THR A 129 1.07 -3.87 3.85
C THR A 129 0.44 -5.11 4.49
N ILE A 130 -0.87 -5.30 4.35
CA ILE A 130 -1.56 -6.43 4.98
C ILE A 130 -1.23 -7.76 4.30
N ALA A 131 -0.97 -7.77 2.98
CA ALA A 131 -0.45 -8.96 2.32
C ALA A 131 0.92 -9.37 2.92
N LEU A 132 1.84 -8.43 3.11
CA LEU A 132 3.16 -8.69 3.74
C LEU A 132 3.03 -9.16 5.19
N VAL A 133 2.18 -8.52 5.99
CA VAL A 133 1.89 -8.94 7.38
C VAL A 133 1.33 -10.36 7.41
N THR A 134 0.49 -10.73 6.45
CA THR A 134 -0.08 -12.07 6.35
C THR A 134 0.98 -13.11 6.02
N ILE A 135 1.90 -12.82 5.10
CA ILE A 135 3.05 -13.69 4.81
C ILE A 135 3.86 -13.91 6.09
N TYR A 136 4.16 -12.82 6.82
CA TYR A 136 4.88 -12.90 8.09
C TYR A 136 4.16 -13.81 9.09
N ASP A 137 2.87 -13.60 9.32
CA ASP A 137 2.10 -14.42 10.28
C ASP A 137 2.11 -15.91 9.90
N MET A 138 1.98 -16.21 8.61
CA MET A 138 1.92 -17.59 8.15
C MET A 138 3.27 -18.30 8.21
N ALA A 139 4.39 -17.57 8.00
CA ALA A 139 5.74 -18.14 7.93
C ALA A 139 6.57 -18.00 9.21
N LYS A 140 6.14 -17.18 10.20
CA LYS A 140 6.92 -16.86 11.41
C LYS A 140 7.31 -18.06 12.29
N SER A 141 6.66 -19.21 12.14
CA SER A 141 7.07 -20.44 12.83
C SER A 141 8.37 -21.01 12.26
N ALA A 142 8.66 -20.76 10.98
CA ALA A 142 9.89 -21.17 10.31
C ALA A 142 10.97 -20.07 10.42
N ASP A 143 10.59 -18.80 10.29
CA ASP A 143 11.53 -17.67 10.30
C ASP A 143 10.91 -16.44 10.98
N ARG A 144 11.41 -16.07 12.16
CA ARG A 144 10.97 -14.87 12.88
C ARG A 144 11.76 -13.62 12.51
N ALA A 145 12.86 -13.77 11.76
CA ALA A 145 13.75 -12.68 11.38
C ALA A 145 13.37 -12.02 10.05
N MET A 146 12.23 -12.39 9.48
CA MET A 146 11.72 -11.78 8.23
C MET A 146 11.56 -10.27 8.38
N VAL A 147 11.93 -9.53 7.34
CA VAL A 147 11.89 -8.06 7.31
C VAL A 147 10.97 -7.61 6.18
N MET A 148 9.94 -6.84 6.52
CA MET A 148 9.13 -6.11 5.53
C MET A 148 9.85 -4.82 5.17
N GLU A 149 10.01 -4.54 3.88
CA GLU A 149 10.78 -3.41 3.39
C GLU A 149 10.15 -2.80 2.13
N ASP A 150 10.56 -1.56 1.80
CA ASP A 150 10.18 -0.83 0.58
C ASP A 150 8.67 -0.65 0.35
N VAL A 151 7.88 -0.61 1.42
CA VAL A 151 6.43 -0.40 1.30
C VAL A 151 6.17 1.05 0.93
N ARG A 152 5.70 1.28 -0.31
CA ARG A 152 5.46 2.62 -0.85
C ARG A 152 4.40 2.64 -1.95
N VAL A 153 3.80 3.81 -2.16
CA VAL A 153 3.04 4.07 -3.39
C VAL A 153 4.02 4.21 -4.54
N THR A 154 3.81 3.49 -5.62
CA THR A 154 4.68 3.48 -6.81
C THR A 154 4.14 4.33 -7.94
N ALA A 155 2.81 4.45 -8.04
CA ALA A 155 2.17 5.29 -9.04
C ALA A 155 0.78 5.71 -8.59
N LYS A 156 0.31 6.85 -9.08
CA LYS A 156 -1.10 7.22 -9.05
C LYS A 156 -1.48 7.99 -10.30
N SER A 157 -2.75 7.93 -10.68
CA SER A 157 -3.28 8.72 -11.78
C SER A 157 -4.67 9.26 -11.48
N GLY A 158 -5.02 10.33 -12.17
CA GLY A 158 -6.29 11.03 -12.08
C GLY A 158 -6.33 12.09 -10.98
N GLY A 159 -7.34 12.98 -11.11
CA GLY A 159 -7.58 14.07 -10.18
C GLY A 159 -6.76 15.33 -10.44
N ARG A 160 -6.99 16.33 -9.56
CA ARG A 160 -6.38 17.66 -9.70
C ARG A 160 -4.87 17.69 -9.52
N SER A 161 -4.32 16.78 -8.72
CA SER A 161 -2.88 16.71 -8.45
C SER A 161 -2.09 15.99 -9.55
N GLY A 162 -2.76 15.55 -10.62
CA GLY A 162 -2.13 14.89 -11.75
C GLY A 162 -1.54 13.52 -11.41
N ASP A 163 -0.73 13.02 -12.34
CA ASP A 163 -0.11 11.71 -12.24
C ASP A 163 1.21 11.78 -11.46
N PHE A 164 1.51 10.70 -10.78
CA PHE A 164 2.76 10.51 -10.03
C PHE A 164 3.32 9.13 -10.33
N VAL A 165 4.62 9.05 -10.53
CA VAL A 165 5.40 7.82 -10.59
C VAL A 165 6.58 7.98 -9.65
N ALA A 166 6.76 7.04 -8.73
CA ALA A 166 7.88 7.07 -7.80
C ALA A 166 9.21 6.87 -8.54
N PRO A 167 10.28 7.53 -8.10
CA PRO A 167 11.62 7.23 -8.60
C PRO A 167 11.99 5.76 -8.35
N THR A 168 12.70 5.17 -9.29
CA THR A 168 13.27 3.82 -9.19
C THR A 168 14.44 3.76 -8.21
#